data_b8f3bd659a8a4e60957c102a77d5ce9f
#
_entry.id   b8f3bd659a8a4e60957c102a77d5ce9f
#
_cell.length_a   1.000
_cell.length_b   1.000
_cell.length_c   1.000
_cell.angle_alpha   90.00
_cell.angle_beta   90.00
_cell.angle_gamma   90.00
#
_symmetry.space_group_name_H-M   'P 1'
#
loop_
_entity.id
_entity.type
_entity.pdbx_description
1 polymer ?
#
loop_
_entity_poly.entity_id
_entity_poly.type
_entity_poly.pdbx_seq_one_letter_code
_entity_poly.pdbx_strand_id
1 'polypeptide(L)'
;AETSVYLENNFSEAIHRLQTVFLKKLVFGKGKTGFIEESIFISPDGFLGFIPKARKANRLIGCNMSFSKKAIYAINGFDEEYKLPAVGEDTDLAWRFSAAGFPLKSVRNLAVQYHLHHKENWNDNTVNKARMRKNQQENRFFCANGLIKNES
;
A
#
# COMPACT_ATOMS: atom_id res chain seq x y z
N ALA A 1 6.23 -30.53 -12.93
CA ALA A 1 7.49 -29.79 -12.98
C ALA A 1 7.58 -28.86 -14.20
N GLU A 2 7.20 -29.32 -15.41
CA GLU A 2 7.25 -28.52 -16.64
C GLU A 2 6.30 -27.32 -16.65
N THR A 3 5.12 -27.44 -16.08
CA THR A 3 4.11 -26.37 -16.04
C THR A 3 4.55 -25.19 -15.16
N SER A 4 5.25 -25.44 -14.06
CA SER A 4 5.74 -24.37 -13.17
C SER A 4 6.85 -23.55 -13.82
N VAL A 5 7.80 -24.22 -14.49
CA VAL A 5 8.90 -23.54 -15.22
C VAL A 5 8.36 -22.69 -16.38
N TYR A 6 7.33 -23.18 -17.10
CA TYR A 6 6.69 -22.41 -18.17
C TYR A 6 5.99 -21.16 -17.67
N LEU A 7 5.30 -21.22 -16.52
CA LEU A 7 4.64 -20.08 -15.90
C LEU A 7 5.66 -19.06 -15.40
N GLU A 8 6.75 -19.49 -14.78
CA GLU A 8 7.82 -18.60 -14.31
C GLU A 8 8.50 -17.84 -15.46
N ASN A 9 8.83 -18.53 -16.57
CA ASN A 9 9.46 -17.90 -17.71
C ASN A 9 8.55 -16.88 -18.40
N ASN A 10 7.28 -17.20 -18.61
CA ASN A 10 6.32 -16.27 -19.20
C ASN A 10 6.02 -15.07 -18.29
N PHE A 11 5.99 -15.27 -16.98
CA PHE A 11 5.78 -14.21 -16.01
C PHE A 11 6.99 -13.24 -15.98
N SER A 12 8.21 -13.77 -16.01
CA SER A 12 9.44 -12.97 -16.09
C SER A 12 9.48 -12.14 -17.38
N GLU A 13 9.15 -12.74 -18.52
CA GLU A 13 9.10 -12.03 -19.80
C GLU A 13 8.03 -10.93 -19.81
N ALA A 14 6.86 -11.18 -19.24
CA ALA A 14 5.79 -10.18 -19.14
C ALA A 14 6.23 -8.99 -18.26
N ILE A 15 6.91 -9.24 -17.15
CA ILE A 15 7.47 -8.18 -16.29
C ILE A 15 8.52 -7.36 -17.06
N HIS A 16 9.46 -8.00 -17.77
CA HIS A 16 10.45 -7.28 -18.58
C HIS A 16 9.83 -6.42 -19.67
N ARG A 17 8.79 -6.92 -20.34
CA ARG A 17 8.03 -6.14 -21.33
C ARG A 17 7.35 -4.93 -20.72
N LEU A 18 6.70 -5.10 -19.55
CA LEU A 18 6.08 -4.00 -18.81
C LEU A 18 7.13 -2.96 -18.40
N GLN A 19 8.26 -3.37 -17.83
CA GLN A 19 9.34 -2.47 -17.46
C GLN A 19 9.86 -1.68 -18.66
N THR A 20 10.02 -2.34 -19.81
CA THR A 20 10.47 -1.69 -21.06
C THR A 20 9.47 -0.64 -21.55
N VAL A 21 8.16 -0.94 -21.48
CA VAL A 21 7.10 0.00 -21.85
C VAL A 21 7.10 1.21 -20.91
N PHE A 22 7.26 1.00 -19.61
CA PHE A 22 7.33 2.08 -18.63
C PHE A 22 8.59 2.93 -18.79
N LEU A 23 9.75 2.33 -19.06
CA LEU A 23 10.99 3.06 -19.35
C LEU A 23 10.88 3.89 -20.62
N LYS A 24 10.27 3.35 -21.68
CA LYS A 24 9.99 4.14 -22.91
C LYS A 24 9.07 5.32 -22.62
N LYS A 25 8.03 5.13 -21.81
CA LYS A 25 7.15 6.22 -21.38
C LYS A 25 7.86 7.25 -20.50
N LEU A 26 8.80 6.83 -19.65
CA LEU A 26 9.61 7.73 -18.83
C LEU A 26 10.45 8.66 -19.69
N VAL A 27 11.08 8.12 -20.76
CA VAL A 27 12.03 8.86 -21.60
C VAL A 27 11.31 9.67 -22.69
N PHE A 28 10.25 9.14 -23.28
CA PHE A 28 9.61 9.69 -24.47
C PHE A 28 8.13 10.07 -24.30
N GLY A 29 7.54 9.80 -23.13
CA GLY A 29 6.10 9.98 -22.92
C GLY A 29 5.70 11.42 -22.69
N LYS A 30 4.69 11.89 -23.43
CA LYS A 30 3.96 13.11 -23.13
C LYS A 30 2.77 12.74 -22.21
N GLY A 31 2.74 13.20 -20.97
CA GLY A 31 1.59 13.01 -20.10
C GLY A 31 1.94 12.90 -18.60
N LYS A 32 0.93 13.03 -17.74
CA LYS A 32 1.07 12.84 -16.30
C LYS A 32 1.18 11.35 -15.97
N THR A 33 2.38 10.85 -15.87
CA THR A 33 2.68 9.54 -15.30
C THR A 33 3.19 9.77 -13.90
N GLY A 34 2.41 9.37 -12.88
CA GLY A 34 2.83 9.52 -11.50
C GLY A 34 3.86 8.44 -11.13
N PHE A 35 4.88 8.83 -10.36
CA PHE A 35 5.77 7.90 -9.64
C PHE A 35 6.48 6.84 -10.50
N ILE A 36 6.91 7.20 -11.72
CA ILE A 36 7.60 6.27 -12.64
C ILE A 36 8.88 5.71 -12.02
N GLU A 37 9.57 6.49 -11.20
CA GLU A 37 10.77 6.06 -10.47
C GLU A 37 10.49 4.90 -9.50
N GLU A 38 9.25 4.70 -9.10
CA GLU A 38 8.83 3.58 -8.25
C GLU A 38 8.54 2.30 -9.05
N SER A 39 8.44 2.40 -10.38
CA SER A 39 8.22 1.25 -11.26
C SER A 39 9.47 0.41 -11.52
N ILE A 40 10.62 0.85 -11.04
CA ILE A 40 11.90 0.17 -11.23
C ILE A 40 12.21 -0.65 -9.97
N PHE A 41 12.42 -1.96 -10.15
CA PHE A 41 12.95 -2.81 -9.08
C PHE A 41 14.44 -2.50 -8.85
N ILE A 42 14.82 -2.31 -7.60
CA ILE A 42 16.20 -2.11 -7.19
C ILE A 42 16.56 -3.18 -6.17
N SER A 43 17.51 -4.05 -6.51
CA SER A 43 17.99 -5.08 -5.57
C SER A 43 18.55 -4.43 -4.30
N PRO A 44 18.08 -4.84 -3.11
CA PRO A 44 18.60 -4.31 -1.84
C PRO A 44 20.07 -4.66 -1.59
N ASP A 45 20.57 -5.69 -2.24
CA ASP A 45 21.96 -6.17 -2.11
C ASP A 45 22.87 -5.68 -3.24
N GLY A 46 22.30 -4.94 -4.21
CA GLY A 46 23.06 -4.35 -5.32
C GLY A 46 23.66 -2.98 -4.96
N PHE A 47 24.46 -2.45 -5.90
CA PHE A 47 25.12 -1.14 -5.75
C PHE A 47 24.17 0.00 -5.40
N LEU A 48 22.95 0.00 -5.94
CA LEU A 48 21.91 1.00 -5.66
C LEU A 48 20.98 0.62 -4.50
N GLY A 49 21.27 -0.45 -3.77
CA GLY A 49 20.42 -0.98 -2.70
C GLY A 49 20.20 -0.03 -1.52
N PHE A 50 21.01 1.02 -1.40
CA PHE A 50 20.79 2.08 -0.42
C PHE A 50 19.55 2.92 -0.72
N ILE A 51 19.12 3.02 -1.97
CA ILE A 51 17.95 3.81 -2.37
C ILE A 51 16.66 3.28 -1.72
N PRO A 52 16.24 2.00 -1.91
CA PRO A 52 15.07 1.49 -1.23
C PRO A 52 15.19 1.47 0.29
N LYS A 53 16.40 1.24 0.83
CA LYS A 53 16.64 1.24 2.28
C LYS A 53 16.45 2.62 2.92
N ALA A 54 16.75 3.69 2.20
CA ALA A 54 16.58 5.07 2.68
C ALA A 54 15.11 5.59 2.58
N ARG A 55 14.25 4.86 1.87
CA ARG A 55 12.86 5.28 1.66
C ARG A 55 12.05 5.18 2.96
N LYS A 56 11.39 6.26 3.33
CA LYS A 56 10.49 6.30 4.49
C LYS A 56 9.05 6.07 4.05
N ALA A 57 8.26 5.41 4.90
CA ALA A 57 6.83 5.30 4.76
C ALA A 57 6.15 6.12 5.86
N ASN A 58 5.25 7.00 5.47
CA ASN A 58 4.42 7.79 6.38
C ASN A 58 2.92 7.52 6.20
N ARG A 59 2.57 6.68 5.25
CA ARG A 59 1.20 6.25 4.95
C ARG A 59 1.19 4.84 4.39
N LEU A 60 0.06 4.17 4.52
CA LEU A 60 -0.26 2.97 3.76
C LEU A 60 -1.03 3.35 2.49
N ILE A 61 -1.00 2.47 1.50
CA ILE A 61 -1.76 2.61 0.27
C ILE A 61 -2.51 1.29 0.09
N GLY A 62 -3.84 1.34 0.05
CA GLY A 62 -4.71 0.17 0.08
C GLY A 62 -4.42 -0.88 -0.99
N CYS A 63 -3.92 -0.46 -2.16
CA CYS A 63 -3.60 -1.38 -3.25
C CYS A 63 -2.26 -2.12 -3.08
N ASN A 64 -1.35 -1.68 -2.20
CA ASN A 64 -0.04 -2.31 -1.99
C ASN A 64 0.44 -2.15 -0.56
N MET A 65 -0.10 -2.95 0.33
CA MET A 65 0.30 -2.99 1.74
C MET A 65 0.32 -4.42 2.27
N SER A 66 1.20 -4.67 3.23
CA SER A 66 1.24 -5.91 3.98
C SER A 66 1.58 -5.64 5.44
N PHE A 67 1.17 -6.53 6.30
CA PHE A 67 1.39 -6.41 7.75
C PHE A 67 1.49 -7.79 8.40
N SER A 68 2.19 -7.87 9.51
CA SER A 68 2.27 -9.10 10.28
C SER A 68 0.94 -9.39 10.98
N LYS A 69 0.65 -10.68 11.20
CA LYS A 69 -0.51 -11.11 11.99
C LYS A 69 -0.51 -10.46 13.38
N LYS A 70 0.65 -10.35 14.04
CA LYS A 70 0.80 -9.68 15.31
C LYS A 70 0.34 -8.22 15.26
N ALA A 71 0.75 -7.48 14.24
CA ALA A 71 0.41 -6.06 14.12
C ALA A 71 -1.09 -5.86 13.90
N ILE A 72 -1.71 -6.61 12.98
CA ILE A 72 -3.13 -6.44 12.67
C ILE A 72 -4.04 -6.83 13.85
N TYR A 73 -3.66 -7.87 14.63
CA TYR A 73 -4.40 -8.24 15.83
C TYR A 73 -4.25 -7.22 16.96
N ALA A 74 -3.10 -6.55 17.07
CA ALA A 74 -2.86 -5.54 18.10
C ALA A 74 -3.76 -4.31 17.97
N ILE A 75 -4.34 -4.07 16.80
CA ILE A 75 -5.25 -2.96 16.52
C ILE A 75 -6.69 -3.42 16.23
N ASN A 76 -6.99 -4.69 16.44
CA ASN A 76 -8.28 -5.34 16.16
C ASN A 76 -8.67 -5.32 14.67
N GLY A 77 -7.70 -5.36 13.75
CA GLY A 77 -7.99 -5.43 12.31
C GLY A 77 -8.42 -4.11 11.68
N PHE A 78 -9.14 -4.20 10.59
CA PHE A 78 -9.79 -3.07 9.96
C PHE A 78 -11.00 -2.62 10.78
N ASP A 79 -11.22 -1.31 10.84
CA ASP A 79 -12.42 -0.76 11.47
C ASP A 79 -13.59 -0.80 10.48
N GLU A 80 -14.53 -1.72 10.71
CA GLU A 80 -15.69 -1.94 9.84
C GLU A 80 -16.70 -0.78 9.84
N GLU A 81 -16.48 0.22 10.66
CA GLU A 81 -17.26 1.44 10.64
C GLU A 81 -16.92 2.36 9.45
N TYR A 82 -15.82 2.10 8.73
CA TYR A 82 -15.51 2.77 7.46
C TYR A 82 -16.33 2.13 6.33
N LYS A 83 -17.61 2.51 6.23
CA LYS A 83 -18.59 1.94 5.27
C LYS A 83 -18.54 2.55 3.89
N LEU A 84 -18.01 3.77 3.77
CA LEU A 84 -17.92 4.49 2.50
C LEU A 84 -16.62 4.12 1.79
N PRO A 85 -16.67 3.75 0.50
CA PRO A 85 -15.48 3.39 -0.25
C PRO A 85 -14.58 4.60 -0.49
N ALA A 86 -13.30 4.31 -0.73
CA ALA A 86 -12.28 5.19 -1.29
C ALA A 86 -11.64 6.21 -0.34
N VAL A 87 -11.94 6.28 0.95
CA VAL A 87 -11.22 7.24 1.79
C VAL A 87 -11.13 6.85 3.26
N GLY A 88 -9.90 6.79 3.73
CA GLY A 88 -9.57 6.92 5.15
C GLY A 88 -9.22 5.63 5.85
N GLU A 89 -9.65 4.48 5.35
CA GLU A 89 -9.38 3.18 6.00
C GLU A 89 -7.88 2.83 6.02
N ASP A 90 -7.15 3.09 4.96
CA ASP A 90 -5.71 2.87 4.87
C ASP A 90 -4.92 3.91 5.69
N THR A 91 -5.39 5.15 5.68
CA THR A 91 -4.81 6.24 6.48
C THR A 91 -5.06 6.02 7.97
N ASP A 92 -6.28 5.59 8.34
CA ASP A 92 -6.63 5.21 9.72
C ASP A 92 -5.79 4.02 10.18
N LEU A 93 -5.67 3.00 9.34
CA LEU A 93 -4.85 1.82 9.62
C LEU A 93 -3.38 2.20 9.86
N ALA A 94 -2.80 3.09 9.02
CA ALA A 94 -1.44 3.59 9.19
C ALA A 94 -1.25 4.30 10.54
N TRP A 95 -2.19 5.15 10.91
CA TRP A 95 -2.17 5.83 12.20
C TRP A 95 -2.28 4.85 13.36
N ARG A 96 -3.22 3.90 13.32
CA ARG A 96 -3.43 2.90 14.39
C ARG A 96 -2.21 2.02 14.59
N PHE A 97 -1.53 1.58 13.52
CA PHE A 97 -0.26 0.87 13.64
C PHE A 97 0.79 1.72 14.34
N SER A 98 0.94 2.99 13.94
CA SER A 98 1.90 3.88 14.57
C SER A 98 1.60 4.13 16.04
N ALA A 99 0.34 4.34 16.41
CA ALA A 99 -0.11 4.51 17.79
C ALA A 99 0.09 3.25 18.65
N ALA A 100 -0.03 2.07 18.05
CA ALA A 100 0.24 0.78 18.70
C ALA A 100 1.75 0.42 18.70
N GLY A 101 2.64 1.31 18.25
CA GLY A 101 4.10 1.10 18.28
C GLY A 101 4.66 0.27 17.12
N PHE A 102 3.90 0.04 16.05
CA PHE A 102 4.37 -0.67 14.87
C PHE A 102 4.87 0.32 13.80
N PRO A 103 6.18 0.30 13.47
CA PRO A 103 6.72 1.22 12.47
C PRO A 103 6.28 0.83 11.06
N LEU A 104 5.99 1.83 10.23
CA LEU A 104 5.76 1.64 8.81
C LEU A 104 7.10 1.53 8.08
N LYS A 105 7.18 0.61 7.12
CA LYS A 105 8.34 0.44 6.24
C LYS A 105 7.93 0.60 4.79
N SER A 106 8.73 1.34 4.03
CA SER A 106 8.54 1.46 2.60
C SER A 106 9.08 0.23 1.88
N VAL A 107 8.29 -0.30 0.95
CA VAL A 107 8.71 -1.36 0.00
C VAL A 107 8.83 -0.82 -1.43
N ARG A 108 8.89 0.50 -1.59
CA ARG A 108 9.11 1.14 -2.89
C ARG A 108 10.40 0.67 -3.51
N ASN A 109 10.37 0.37 -4.80
CA ASN A 109 11.47 -0.24 -5.55
C ASN A 109 11.83 -1.67 -5.12
N LEU A 110 11.19 -2.26 -4.10
CA LEU A 110 11.36 -3.65 -3.67
C LEU A 110 10.17 -4.52 -4.09
N ALA A 111 8.95 -4.01 -3.91
CA ALA A 111 7.71 -4.65 -4.36
C ALA A 111 7.02 -3.70 -5.34
N VAL A 112 7.32 -3.87 -6.62
CA VAL A 112 6.79 -3.02 -7.69
C VAL A 112 5.38 -3.47 -8.06
N GLN A 113 4.44 -2.52 -8.07
CA GLN A 113 3.08 -2.72 -8.53
C GLN A 113 2.75 -1.74 -9.65
N TYR A 114 2.14 -2.24 -10.72
CA TYR A 114 1.67 -1.43 -11.83
C TYR A 114 0.18 -1.21 -11.71
N HIS A 115 -0.22 0.03 -11.45
CA HIS A 115 -1.62 0.42 -11.37
C HIS A 115 -2.14 0.78 -12.77
N LEU A 116 -3.09 0.00 -13.27
CA LEU A 116 -3.71 0.27 -14.56
C LEU A 116 -4.68 1.45 -14.44
N HIS A 117 -4.65 2.32 -15.45
CA HIS A 117 -5.52 3.50 -15.48
C HIS A 117 -7.00 3.09 -15.52
N HIS A 118 -7.78 3.65 -14.63
CA HIS A 118 -9.24 3.57 -14.63
C HIS A 118 -9.83 4.91 -14.19
N LYS A 119 -11.12 5.11 -14.45
CA LYS A 119 -11.82 6.29 -13.99
C LYS A 119 -11.87 6.29 -12.46
N GLU A 120 -11.42 7.38 -11.86
CA GLU A 120 -11.48 7.56 -10.41
C GLU A 120 -12.91 7.92 -9.99
N ASN A 121 -13.43 7.20 -9.00
CA ASN A 121 -14.69 7.49 -8.34
C ASN A 121 -14.40 8.02 -6.95
N TRP A 122 -14.30 9.35 -6.84
CA TRP A 122 -14.15 10.01 -5.56
C TRP A 122 -15.51 10.21 -4.92
N ASN A 123 -15.69 9.71 -3.72
CA ASN A 123 -16.87 9.94 -2.89
C ASN A 123 -16.56 11.00 -1.83
N ASP A 124 -17.62 11.58 -1.25
CA ASP A 124 -17.47 12.43 -0.08
C ASP A 124 -16.86 11.64 1.09
N ASN A 125 -15.76 12.16 1.60
CA ASN A 125 -14.96 11.51 2.66
C ASN A 125 -15.08 12.22 4.01
N THR A 126 -15.98 13.19 4.12
CA THR A 126 -16.13 14.03 5.32
C THR A 126 -16.44 13.19 6.55
N VAL A 127 -17.32 12.21 6.44
CA VAL A 127 -17.73 11.31 7.53
C VAL A 127 -16.52 10.46 8.00
N ASN A 128 -15.81 9.83 7.07
CA ASN A 128 -14.65 9.01 7.40
C ASN A 128 -13.52 9.83 8.02
N LYS A 129 -13.28 11.04 7.52
CA LYS A 129 -12.29 11.97 8.10
C LYS A 129 -12.66 12.43 9.51
N ALA A 130 -13.94 12.72 9.75
CA ALA A 130 -14.42 13.10 11.09
C ALA A 130 -14.22 11.94 12.08
N ARG A 131 -14.56 10.71 11.67
CA ARG A 131 -14.31 9.50 12.46
C ARG A 131 -12.84 9.32 12.79
N MET A 132 -11.97 9.39 11.79
CA MET A 132 -10.52 9.25 11.99
C MET A 132 -10.00 10.29 12.99
N ARG A 133 -10.38 11.56 12.84
CA ARG A 133 -9.99 12.62 13.78
C ARG A 133 -10.46 12.33 15.21
N LYS A 134 -11.70 11.87 15.38
CA LYS A 134 -12.22 11.48 16.68
C LYS A 134 -11.41 10.35 17.30
N ASN A 135 -11.15 9.27 16.55
CA ASN A 135 -10.32 8.16 17.02
C ASN A 135 -8.90 8.62 17.42
N GLN A 136 -8.32 9.56 16.65
CA GLN A 136 -7.01 10.14 16.97
C GLN A 136 -7.03 10.96 18.25
N GLN A 137 -8.03 11.82 18.44
CA GLN A 137 -8.19 12.65 19.62
C GLN A 137 -8.38 11.81 20.90
N GLU A 138 -9.12 10.70 20.77
CA GLU A 138 -9.39 9.76 21.87
C GLU A 138 -8.28 8.70 22.04
N ASN A 139 -7.21 8.76 21.24
CA ASN A 139 -6.14 7.76 21.14
C ASN A 139 -6.66 6.32 21.01
N ARG A 140 -7.74 6.15 20.25
CA ARG A 140 -8.45 4.88 20.06
C ARG A 140 -7.85 4.09 18.90
N PHE A 141 -6.69 3.48 19.10
CA PHE A 141 -6.02 2.68 18.07
C PHE A 141 -6.54 1.24 17.98
N PHE A 142 -7.19 0.72 19.04
CA PHE A 142 -7.90 -0.55 19.00
C PHE A 142 -9.36 -0.27 18.63
N CYS A 143 -9.81 -0.69 17.43
CA CYS A 143 -11.17 -0.42 16.98
C CYS A 143 -12.21 -1.30 17.67
N ALA A 144 -13.40 -0.76 17.87
CA ALA A 144 -14.50 -1.48 18.54
C ALA A 144 -15.10 -2.58 17.64
N ASN A 145 -15.17 -2.31 16.32
CA ASN A 145 -15.78 -3.19 15.32
C ASN A 145 -14.72 -3.66 14.33
N GLY A 146 -13.91 -4.63 14.69
CA GLY A 146 -12.88 -5.23 13.88
C GLY A 146 -12.96 -6.74 13.86
N LEU A 147 -11.83 -7.41 14.06
CA LEU A 147 -11.74 -8.87 14.17
C LEU A 147 -12.53 -9.43 15.37
N ILE A 148 -12.51 -8.69 16.46
CA ILE A 148 -13.30 -8.98 17.66
C ILE A 148 -14.41 -7.92 17.72
N LYS A 149 -15.65 -8.38 17.80
CA LYS A 149 -16.81 -7.50 17.96
C LYS A 149 -17.04 -7.26 19.46
N ASN A 150 -17.19 -6.02 19.86
CA ASN A 150 -17.75 -5.75 21.16
C ASN A 150 -19.26 -6.01 21.04
N GLU A 151 -19.73 -7.06 21.66
CA GLU A 151 -21.17 -7.30 21.84
C GLU A 151 -21.71 -6.13 22.68
N SER A 152 -22.53 -5.30 22.04
CA SER A 152 -23.23 -4.18 22.69
C SER A 152 -24.55 -4.64 23.29
#